data_2645f7fabe1e469926bf1c99d76a9a75
#
_entry.id   2645f7fabe1e469926bf1c99d76a9a75
#
_cell.length_a   1.000
_cell.length_b   1.000
_cell.length_c   1.000
_cell.angle_alpha   90.00
_cell.angle_beta   90.00
_cell.angle_gamma   90.00
#
_symmetry.space_group_name_H-M   'P 1'
#
loop_
_entity.id
_entity.type
_entity.pdbx_description
1 polymer ?
#
loop_
_entity_poly.entity_id
_entity_poly.type
_entity_poly.pdbx_seq_one_letter_code
_entity_poly.pdbx_strand_id
1 'polypeptide(L)'
;MRNTISKIWLTFALLLLGGLVMTMTGQVRYCMNYTEFVKGQWKTAEHVSVAKKNEAMKRIVQSSDYQMETDDEALKKLLNKKAFAVEIDHTLYVNCRTFRHQGVRFGAGYAVAFRMGNDKLCVVNRKVGTSTLIETGVMTGLTSFTPLVVGAIASAGLTEVQLANQVCYMVDSEAGSNGKTKVTQIGDLLMPELLGNQKALLEKYHAAGDKRTRQSAMNVLAVLHEAKLIK
;
A
#
# COMPACT_ATOMS: atom_id res chain seq x y z
N MET A 1 31.43 6.69 53.04
CA MET A 1 31.16 5.58 52.10
C MET A 1 29.75 5.52 51.47
N ARG A 2 28.80 6.39 51.88
CA ARG A 2 27.39 6.35 51.37
C ARG A 2 27.16 7.10 50.04
N ASN A 3 28.05 8.00 49.64
CA ASN A 3 27.82 8.83 48.45
C ASN A 3 28.38 8.29 47.14
N THR A 4 29.20 7.24 47.16
CA THR A 4 29.79 6.66 45.96
C THR A 4 28.87 5.66 45.25
N ILE A 5 28.09 4.93 46.04
CA ILE A 5 27.14 3.91 45.51
C ILE A 5 25.98 4.57 44.75
N SER A 6 25.50 5.70 45.25
CA SER A 6 24.38 6.46 44.60
C SER A 6 24.77 7.02 43.22
N LYS A 7 26.03 7.42 43.03
CA LYS A 7 26.53 7.94 41.74
C LYS A 7 26.72 6.85 40.71
N ILE A 8 27.07 5.64 41.10
CA ILE A 8 27.23 4.49 40.20
C ILE A 8 25.86 4.02 39.66
N TRP A 9 24.83 4.03 40.52
CA TRP A 9 23.48 3.68 40.09
C TRP A 9 22.85 4.72 39.15
N LEU A 10 23.18 6.01 39.36
CA LEU A 10 22.67 7.08 38.47
C LEU A 10 23.31 7.02 37.07
N THR A 11 24.59 6.67 36.99
CA THR A 11 25.30 6.48 35.70
C THR A 11 24.84 5.24 34.95
N PHE A 12 24.50 4.17 35.68
CA PHE A 12 23.96 2.95 35.06
C PHE A 12 22.51 3.18 34.57
N ALA A 13 21.70 3.93 35.29
CA ALA A 13 20.33 4.31 34.86
C ALA A 13 20.35 5.26 33.65
N LEU A 14 21.31 6.17 33.56
CA LEU A 14 21.47 7.03 32.38
C LEU A 14 21.96 6.27 31.12
N LEU A 15 22.79 5.22 31.32
CA LEU A 15 23.22 4.34 30.22
C LEU A 15 22.12 3.41 29.73
N LEU A 16 21.11 3.08 30.57
CA LEU A 16 19.94 2.29 30.19
C LEU A 16 18.83 3.15 29.57
N LEU A 17 18.83 4.48 29.83
CA LEU A 17 17.91 5.44 29.19
C LEU A 17 18.47 6.05 27.89
N GLY A 18 19.77 5.89 27.65
CA GLY A 18 20.36 6.05 26.33
C GLY A 18 19.95 4.85 25.46
N GLY A 19 18.66 4.61 25.39
CA GLY A 19 18.06 3.59 24.56
C GLY A 19 18.70 3.68 23.20
N LEU A 20 19.33 2.59 22.79
CA LEU A 20 19.61 2.28 21.41
C LEU A 20 18.33 2.55 20.66
N VAL A 21 18.18 3.76 20.12
CA VAL A 21 17.40 3.98 18.93
C VAL A 21 18.19 3.21 17.86
N MET A 22 18.04 1.89 17.86
CA MET A 22 18.26 1.14 16.64
C MET A 22 17.22 1.71 15.69
N THR A 23 17.59 2.74 14.96
CA THR A 23 17.01 2.97 13.65
C THR A 23 17.30 1.68 12.91
N MET A 24 16.36 0.74 12.96
CA MET A 24 16.28 -0.30 11.96
C MET A 24 16.07 0.49 10.66
N THR A 25 17.18 0.85 10.04
CA THR A 25 17.17 1.31 8.65
C THR A 25 16.83 0.06 7.87
N GLY A 26 15.55 -0.21 7.77
CA GLY A 26 15.03 -1.26 6.92
C GLY A 26 15.62 -1.05 5.54
N GLN A 27 16.10 -2.11 4.94
CA GLN A 27 16.74 -2.04 3.64
C GLN A 27 15.72 -1.48 2.63
N VAL A 28 15.95 -0.25 2.18
CA VAL A 28 15.13 0.37 1.13
C VAL A 28 15.61 -0.13 -0.21
N ARG A 29 14.68 -0.62 -1.02
CA ARG A 29 14.98 -1.03 -2.38
C ARG A 29 13.94 -0.50 -3.36
N TYR A 30 14.34 -0.23 -4.60
CA TYR A 30 13.46 0.31 -5.63
C TYR A 30 13.74 -0.30 -6.99
N CYS A 31 12.74 -0.28 -7.87
CA CYS A 31 12.87 -0.65 -9.28
C CYS A 31 12.27 0.44 -10.18
N MET A 32 12.75 0.53 -11.41
CA MET A 32 12.43 1.64 -12.31
C MET A 32 11.20 1.40 -13.16
N ASN A 33 10.86 0.13 -13.41
CA ASN A 33 9.74 -0.25 -14.25
C ASN A 33 9.15 -1.60 -13.83
N TYR A 34 7.99 -1.93 -14.40
CA TYR A 34 7.28 -3.17 -14.12
C TYR A 34 8.10 -4.42 -14.50
N THR A 35 8.88 -4.36 -15.58
CA THR A 35 9.72 -5.48 -15.99
C THR A 35 10.82 -5.77 -14.98
N GLU A 36 11.48 -4.73 -14.46
CA GLU A 36 12.46 -4.87 -13.36
C GLU A 36 11.81 -5.44 -12.09
N PHE A 37 10.59 -4.97 -11.76
CA PHE A 37 9.81 -5.49 -10.65
C PHE A 37 9.57 -7.00 -10.77
N VAL A 38 9.05 -7.46 -11.92
CA VAL A 38 8.77 -8.88 -12.20
C VAL A 38 10.04 -9.73 -12.18
N LYS A 39 11.13 -9.21 -12.75
CA LYS A 39 12.44 -9.90 -12.78
C LYS A 39 13.19 -9.84 -11.45
N GLY A 40 12.66 -9.17 -10.44
CA GLY A 40 13.34 -9.01 -9.17
C GLY A 40 14.63 -8.17 -9.25
N GLN A 41 14.75 -7.29 -10.22
CA GLN A 41 15.90 -6.41 -10.45
C GLN A 41 15.76 -5.14 -9.59
N TRP A 42 16.11 -5.25 -8.33
CA TRP A 42 16.02 -4.17 -7.37
C TRP A 42 17.35 -3.47 -7.17
N LYS A 43 17.30 -2.16 -7.00
CA LYS A 43 18.39 -1.29 -6.57
C LYS A 43 18.18 -0.94 -5.11
N THR A 44 19.25 -0.75 -4.36
CA THR A 44 19.22 -0.31 -2.96
C THR A 44 19.30 1.21 -2.88
N ALA A 45 18.70 1.77 -1.86
CA ALA A 45 18.82 3.17 -1.47
C ALA A 45 18.93 3.26 0.04
N GLU A 46 19.59 4.32 0.52
CA GLU A 46 19.77 4.59 1.94
C GLU A 46 19.07 5.91 2.30
N HIS A 47 18.74 6.07 3.57
CA HIS A 47 18.12 7.29 4.09
C HIS A 47 16.85 7.73 3.34
N VAL A 48 16.01 6.76 2.96
CA VAL A 48 14.71 7.01 2.36
C VAL A 48 13.61 6.66 3.35
N SER A 49 12.65 7.55 3.49
CA SER A 49 11.45 7.34 4.28
C SER A 49 10.20 7.58 3.44
N VAL A 50 9.06 7.11 3.93
CA VAL A 50 7.76 7.35 3.31
C VAL A 50 7.00 8.40 4.11
N ALA A 51 6.52 9.44 3.42
CA ALA A 51 5.67 10.46 4.01
C ALA A 51 4.24 10.36 3.47
N LYS A 52 3.26 10.42 4.37
CA LYS A 52 1.85 10.49 4.01
C LYS A 52 1.50 11.92 3.59
N LYS A 53 0.85 12.08 2.45
CA LYS A 53 0.45 13.39 1.96
C LYS A 53 -0.76 13.93 2.73
N ASN A 54 -0.80 15.25 2.87
CA ASN A 54 -1.94 15.93 3.48
C ASN A 54 -3.23 15.71 2.67
N GLU A 55 -4.35 15.45 3.35
CA GLU A 55 -5.65 15.17 2.74
C GLU A 55 -6.15 16.33 1.85
N ALA A 56 -5.93 17.58 2.24
CA ALA A 56 -6.29 18.74 1.44
C ALA A 56 -5.52 18.77 0.10
N MET A 57 -4.23 18.51 0.14
CA MET A 57 -3.39 18.46 -1.06
C MET A 57 -3.80 17.27 -1.96
N LYS A 58 -4.13 16.12 -1.39
CA LYS A 58 -4.60 14.96 -2.17
C LYS A 58 -5.87 15.27 -2.96
N ARG A 59 -6.82 15.98 -2.35
CA ARG A 59 -8.07 16.38 -3.02
C ARG A 59 -7.85 17.37 -4.16
N ILE A 60 -6.99 18.36 -3.95
CA ILE A 60 -6.71 19.41 -4.96
C ILE A 60 -6.01 18.80 -6.18
N VAL A 61 -4.93 18.03 -5.95
CA VAL A 61 -4.11 17.52 -7.06
C VAL A 61 -4.45 16.08 -7.45
N GLN A 62 -5.50 15.51 -6.86
CA GLN A 62 -5.95 14.14 -7.11
C GLN A 62 -4.80 13.12 -7.04
N SER A 63 -3.91 13.26 -6.05
CA SER A 63 -2.72 12.41 -5.92
C SER A 63 -2.99 11.16 -5.08
N SER A 64 -2.09 10.17 -5.19
CA SER A 64 -2.03 9.02 -4.29
C SER A 64 -1.48 9.39 -2.92
N ASP A 65 -1.57 8.50 -1.95
CA ASP A 65 -1.46 8.80 -0.51
C ASP A 65 -0.06 9.15 -0.03
N TYR A 66 0.99 8.62 -0.68
CA TYR A 66 2.35 8.67 -0.18
C TYR A 66 3.33 9.31 -1.15
N GLN A 67 4.46 9.77 -0.61
CA GLN A 67 5.63 10.21 -1.36
C GLN A 67 6.89 9.75 -0.66
N MET A 68 8.00 9.64 -1.40
CA MET A 68 9.30 9.28 -0.86
C MET A 68 10.06 10.54 -0.45
N GLU A 69 10.65 10.51 0.74
CA GLU A 69 11.46 11.58 1.31
C GLU A 69 12.87 11.08 1.56
N THR A 70 13.85 11.90 1.22
CA THR A 70 15.28 11.70 1.46
C THR A 70 15.97 13.05 1.37
N ASP A 71 17.14 13.20 2.00
CA ASP A 71 17.98 14.39 1.95
C ASP A 71 18.70 14.55 0.60
N ASP A 72 18.84 13.47 -0.17
CA ASP A 72 19.36 13.50 -1.54
C ASP A 72 18.26 13.92 -2.53
N GLU A 73 18.31 15.18 -2.98
CA GLU A 73 17.34 15.74 -3.92
C GLU A 73 17.32 15.03 -5.29
N ALA A 74 18.46 14.50 -5.76
CA ALA A 74 18.52 13.75 -7.01
C ALA A 74 17.79 12.40 -6.87
N LEU A 75 18.04 11.69 -5.77
CA LEU A 75 17.35 10.45 -5.43
C LEU A 75 15.85 10.69 -5.18
N LYS A 76 15.49 11.74 -4.45
CA LYS A 76 14.10 12.14 -4.22
C LYS A 76 13.34 12.37 -5.53
N LYS A 77 13.96 13.11 -6.46
CA LYS A 77 13.40 13.35 -7.79
C LYS A 77 13.28 12.06 -8.60
N LEU A 78 14.28 11.17 -8.54
CA LEU A 78 14.26 9.87 -9.21
C LEU A 78 13.12 9.01 -8.67
N LEU A 79 13.05 8.82 -7.35
CA LEU A 79 12.02 8.01 -6.72
C LEU A 79 10.63 8.55 -7.05
N ASN A 80 10.33 9.81 -6.76
CA ASN A 80 8.98 10.35 -6.93
C ASN A 80 8.52 10.55 -8.38
N LYS A 81 9.45 10.63 -9.35
CA LYS A 81 9.09 10.89 -10.76
C LYS A 81 9.28 9.72 -11.70
N LYS A 82 10.23 8.82 -11.41
CA LYS A 82 10.66 7.81 -12.37
C LYS A 82 10.54 6.37 -11.86
N ALA A 83 10.82 6.11 -10.58
CA ALA A 83 10.75 4.76 -10.03
C ALA A 83 9.32 4.22 -10.14
N PHE A 84 9.20 2.94 -10.46
CA PHE A 84 7.94 2.20 -10.50
C PHE A 84 7.48 1.79 -9.11
N ALA A 85 8.37 1.18 -8.32
CA ALA A 85 8.07 0.72 -6.99
C ALA A 85 9.24 0.95 -6.03
N VAL A 86 8.90 1.12 -4.75
CA VAL A 86 9.82 1.21 -3.61
C VAL A 86 9.32 0.26 -2.53
N GLU A 87 10.24 -0.49 -1.93
CA GLU A 87 9.94 -1.35 -0.77
C GLU A 87 10.73 -0.85 0.43
N ILE A 88 10.03 -0.57 1.52
CA ILE A 88 10.56 -0.08 2.79
C ILE A 88 9.97 -0.97 3.89
N ASP A 89 10.81 -1.56 4.73
CA ASP A 89 10.37 -2.40 5.86
C ASP A 89 9.32 -3.46 5.45
N HIS A 90 9.60 -4.16 4.33
CA HIS A 90 8.71 -5.16 3.74
C HIS A 90 7.37 -4.62 3.19
N THR A 91 7.14 -3.32 3.28
CA THR A 91 5.96 -2.69 2.68
C THR A 91 6.27 -2.23 1.25
N LEU A 92 5.47 -2.69 0.32
CA LEU A 92 5.60 -2.34 -1.09
C LEU A 92 4.76 -1.09 -1.40
N TYR A 93 5.39 -0.08 -1.95
CA TYR A 93 4.77 1.15 -2.44
C TYR A 93 4.93 1.22 -3.97
N VAL A 94 3.84 1.44 -4.70
CA VAL A 94 3.86 1.53 -6.17
C VAL A 94 3.50 2.93 -6.61
N ASN A 95 4.30 3.48 -7.52
CA ASN A 95 4.11 4.82 -8.07
C ASN A 95 2.95 4.84 -9.06
N CYS A 96 1.88 5.52 -8.69
CA CYS A 96 0.64 5.56 -9.48
C CYS A 96 0.65 6.59 -10.62
N ARG A 97 1.74 7.33 -10.81
CA ARG A 97 1.83 8.45 -11.76
C ARG A 97 1.49 8.08 -13.19
N THR A 98 1.85 6.88 -13.62
CA THR A 98 1.60 6.38 -14.98
C THR A 98 0.30 5.59 -15.09
N PHE A 99 -0.34 5.25 -13.98
CA PHE A 99 -1.53 4.44 -13.96
C PHE A 99 -2.74 5.17 -14.49
N ARG A 100 -3.55 4.44 -15.24
CA ARG A 100 -4.84 4.89 -15.75
C ARG A 100 -5.87 3.78 -15.57
N HIS A 101 -7.07 4.17 -15.18
CA HIS A 101 -8.23 3.30 -15.17
C HIS A 101 -9.38 4.03 -15.88
N GLN A 102 -9.99 3.38 -16.87
CA GLN A 102 -11.06 4.00 -17.71
C GLN A 102 -10.65 5.38 -18.28
N GLY A 103 -9.40 5.52 -18.74
CA GLY A 103 -8.85 6.77 -19.27
C GLY A 103 -8.44 7.82 -18.23
N VAL A 104 -8.85 7.68 -16.96
CA VAL A 104 -8.55 8.63 -15.87
C VAL A 104 -7.24 8.27 -15.19
N ARG A 105 -6.41 9.28 -14.92
CA ARG A 105 -5.12 9.13 -14.22
C ARG A 105 -5.31 9.02 -12.71
N PHE A 106 -4.46 8.23 -12.07
CA PHE A 106 -4.40 8.12 -10.60
C PHE A 106 -3.74 9.34 -9.93
N GLY A 107 -2.97 10.12 -10.68
CA GLY A 107 -2.21 11.24 -10.17
C GLY A 107 -0.82 10.84 -9.65
N ALA A 108 -0.07 11.83 -9.14
CA ALA A 108 1.28 11.63 -8.66
C ALA A 108 1.30 11.03 -7.25
N GLY A 109 2.28 10.19 -6.97
CA GLY A 109 2.54 9.61 -5.65
C GLY A 109 2.40 8.10 -5.62
N TYR A 110 2.62 7.57 -4.44
CA TYR A 110 2.67 6.15 -4.17
C TYR A 110 1.40 5.67 -3.46
N ALA A 111 1.05 4.43 -3.70
CA ALA A 111 0.03 3.69 -3.00
C ALA A 111 0.62 2.38 -2.46
N VAL A 112 0.08 1.88 -1.37
CA VAL A 112 0.44 0.56 -0.83
C VAL A 112 -0.02 -0.51 -1.80
N ALA A 113 0.81 -1.51 -2.00
CA ALA A 113 0.54 -2.64 -2.86
C ALA A 113 0.87 -3.97 -2.17
N PHE A 114 0.16 -5.00 -2.57
CA PHE A 114 0.38 -6.39 -2.15
C PHE A 114 0.73 -7.20 -3.39
N ARG A 115 1.70 -8.10 -3.24
CA ARG A 115 2.06 -9.03 -4.32
C ARG A 115 0.94 -10.03 -4.51
N MET A 116 0.53 -10.22 -5.74
CA MET A 116 -0.37 -11.30 -6.16
C MET A 116 0.41 -12.37 -6.90
N GLY A 117 -0.09 -13.59 -6.91
CA GLY A 117 0.47 -14.62 -7.77
C GLY A 117 0.57 -14.17 -9.23
N ASN A 118 1.43 -14.80 -10.04
CA ASN A 118 1.66 -14.48 -11.45
C ASN A 118 2.12 -13.04 -11.71
N ASP A 119 3.01 -12.54 -10.84
CA ASP A 119 3.64 -11.23 -10.96
C ASP A 119 2.71 -10.01 -10.93
N LYS A 120 1.46 -10.21 -10.59
CA LYS A 120 0.47 -9.14 -10.47
C LYS A 120 0.57 -8.42 -9.12
N LEU A 121 0.00 -7.21 -9.06
CA LEU A 121 -0.09 -6.41 -7.85
C LEU A 121 -1.54 -6.06 -7.53
N CYS A 122 -1.89 -6.11 -6.25
CA CYS A 122 -3.10 -5.51 -5.71
C CYS A 122 -2.72 -4.15 -5.10
N VAL A 123 -3.15 -3.06 -5.71
CA VAL A 123 -2.83 -1.69 -5.30
C VAL A 123 -4.04 -1.06 -4.64
N VAL A 124 -3.86 -0.53 -3.42
CA VAL A 124 -4.91 0.15 -2.66
C VAL A 124 -4.88 1.63 -2.98
N ASN A 125 -5.98 2.18 -3.51
CA ASN A 125 -6.05 3.60 -3.85
C ASN A 125 -7.49 4.11 -3.82
N ARG A 126 -7.66 5.45 -3.90
CA ARG A 126 -8.97 6.06 -4.08
C ARG A 126 -9.65 5.51 -5.35
N LYS A 127 -10.97 5.53 -5.37
CA LYS A 127 -11.72 5.17 -6.58
C LYS A 127 -11.42 6.18 -7.69
N VAL A 128 -11.06 5.68 -8.87
CA VAL A 128 -10.72 6.44 -10.08
C VAL A 128 -11.61 5.95 -11.22
N GLY A 129 -12.20 6.87 -11.98
CA GLY A 129 -13.07 6.52 -13.12
C GLY A 129 -14.29 7.45 -13.23
N THR A 130 -15.14 7.19 -14.20
CA THR A 130 -16.28 8.04 -14.56
C THR A 130 -17.40 8.12 -13.50
N SER A 131 -17.42 7.20 -12.53
CA SER A 131 -18.43 7.16 -11.46
C SER A 131 -18.00 7.86 -10.16
N THR A 132 -16.91 8.62 -10.17
CA THR A 132 -16.28 9.18 -8.95
C THR A 132 -17.04 10.36 -8.34
N LEU A 133 -18.02 10.93 -9.02
CA LEU A 133 -18.62 12.22 -8.65
C LEU A 133 -19.74 12.16 -7.59
N ILE A 134 -20.20 10.98 -7.16
CA ILE A 134 -21.45 10.90 -6.36
C ILE A 134 -21.28 10.20 -4.99
N GLU A 135 -20.13 9.63 -4.64
CA GLU A 135 -20.02 8.75 -3.45
C GLU A 135 -19.07 9.27 -2.36
N THR A 136 -19.23 10.51 -1.91
CA THR A 136 -18.45 11.08 -0.78
C THR A 136 -19.13 10.92 0.60
N GLY A 137 -19.83 9.83 0.83
CA GLY A 137 -20.33 9.49 2.17
C GLY A 137 -19.28 8.70 2.97
N VAL A 138 -18.99 9.11 4.19
CA VAL A 138 -18.17 8.35 5.13
C VAL A 138 -18.91 7.07 5.52
N MET A 139 -18.29 5.91 5.34
CA MET A 139 -18.85 4.64 5.81
C MET A 139 -18.67 4.50 7.31
N THR A 140 -19.76 4.48 8.04
CA THR A 140 -19.84 4.08 9.45
C THR A 140 -20.56 2.74 9.51
N GLY A 141 -19.80 1.66 9.53
CA GLY A 141 -20.37 0.31 9.62
C GLY A 141 -19.28 -0.74 9.44
N LEU A 142 -18.59 -1.04 10.52
CA LEU A 142 -17.54 -2.07 10.57
C LEU A 142 -18.19 -3.42 10.80
N THR A 143 -18.13 -4.29 9.82
CA THR A 143 -18.28 -5.73 10.05
C THR A 143 -16.96 -6.28 10.59
N SER A 144 -17.04 -7.15 11.58
CA SER A 144 -15.92 -7.72 12.34
C SER A 144 -14.87 -8.35 11.43
N PHE A 145 -13.64 -7.83 11.50
CA PHE A 145 -12.46 -8.40 10.83
C PHE A 145 -11.84 -9.53 11.65
N THR A 146 -11.29 -10.52 10.97
CA THR A 146 -10.41 -11.48 11.64
C THR A 146 -9.09 -10.77 11.99
N PRO A 147 -8.54 -10.96 13.21
CA PRO A 147 -7.31 -10.31 13.68
C PRO A 147 -6.10 -10.48 12.77
N LEU A 148 -6.08 -11.55 11.97
CA LEU A 148 -4.97 -11.90 11.09
C LEU A 148 -4.84 -10.93 9.88
N VAL A 149 -5.97 -10.50 9.32
CA VAL A 149 -5.99 -9.52 8.21
C VAL A 149 -5.58 -8.15 8.69
N VAL A 150 -5.99 -7.78 9.92
CA VAL A 150 -5.62 -6.51 10.54
C VAL A 150 -4.10 -6.40 10.73
N GLY A 151 -3.39 -7.49 11.07
CA GLY A 151 -1.94 -7.49 11.26
C GLY A 151 -1.16 -7.17 9.98
N ALA A 152 -1.47 -7.82 8.86
CA ALA A 152 -0.79 -7.59 7.58
C ALA A 152 -1.08 -6.19 7.00
N ILE A 153 -2.29 -5.68 7.21
CA ILE A 153 -2.72 -4.36 6.77
C ILE A 153 -2.15 -3.26 7.66
N ALA A 154 -2.10 -3.48 8.97
CA ALA A 154 -1.52 -2.53 9.93
C ALA A 154 -0.01 -2.35 9.72
N SER A 155 0.72 -3.41 9.37
CA SER A 155 2.14 -3.33 9.02
C SER A 155 2.40 -2.46 7.79
N ALA A 156 1.43 -2.34 6.89
CA ALA A 156 1.50 -1.47 5.71
C ALA A 156 1.12 -0.01 6.00
N GLY A 157 0.83 0.38 7.26
CA GLY A 157 0.48 1.74 7.63
C GLY A 157 -0.88 2.23 7.10
N LEU A 158 -1.76 1.32 6.67
CA LEU A 158 -3.12 1.62 6.23
C LEU A 158 -4.07 1.66 7.44
N THR A 159 -4.87 2.70 7.54
CA THR A 159 -5.91 2.80 8.56
C THR A 159 -7.23 2.18 8.09
N GLU A 160 -8.07 1.72 9.02
CA GLU A 160 -9.41 1.20 8.70
C GLU A 160 -10.25 2.20 7.91
N VAL A 161 -10.19 3.48 8.25
CA VAL A 161 -10.89 4.55 7.54
C VAL A 161 -10.39 4.67 6.08
N GLN A 162 -9.08 4.52 5.85
CA GLN A 162 -8.55 4.49 4.48
C GLN A 162 -9.09 3.29 3.71
N LEU A 163 -9.03 2.10 4.31
CA LEU A 163 -9.48 0.86 3.67
C LEU A 163 -10.97 0.85 3.36
N ALA A 164 -11.80 1.43 4.23
CA ALA A 164 -13.24 1.57 4.01
C ALA A 164 -13.57 2.53 2.86
N ASN A 165 -12.73 3.54 2.61
CA ASN A 165 -12.97 4.59 1.60
C ASN A 165 -12.13 4.44 0.33
N GLN A 166 -11.29 3.42 0.25
CA GLN A 166 -10.48 3.09 -0.92
C GLN A 166 -10.94 1.79 -1.56
N VAL A 167 -10.43 1.53 -2.74
CA VAL A 167 -10.69 0.31 -3.52
C VAL A 167 -9.37 -0.32 -3.92
N CYS A 168 -9.43 -1.58 -4.34
CA CYS A 168 -8.27 -2.31 -4.84
C CYS A 168 -8.24 -2.31 -6.37
N TYR A 169 -7.04 -2.20 -6.92
CA TYR A 169 -6.77 -2.32 -8.35
C TYR A 169 -5.76 -3.43 -8.58
N MET A 170 -6.04 -4.30 -9.52
CA MET A 170 -5.05 -5.22 -10.06
C MET A 170 -4.20 -4.49 -11.09
N VAL A 171 -2.89 -4.57 -10.92
CA VAL A 171 -1.90 -4.10 -11.90
C VAL A 171 -1.22 -5.33 -12.50
N ASP A 172 -1.27 -5.43 -13.81
CA ASP A 172 -0.74 -6.54 -14.60
C ASP A 172 0.03 -6.01 -15.81
N SER A 173 0.77 -6.87 -16.48
CA SER A 173 1.34 -6.54 -17.79
C SER A 173 0.23 -6.38 -18.83
N GLU A 174 0.33 -5.34 -19.65
CA GLU A 174 -0.52 -5.25 -20.83
C GLU A 174 0.05 -6.19 -21.91
N ALA A 175 -0.74 -7.17 -22.33
CA ALA A 175 -0.33 -8.14 -23.31
C ALA A 175 0.12 -7.43 -24.62
N GLY A 176 1.31 -7.76 -25.10
CA GLY A 176 1.88 -7.18 -26.34
C GLY A 176 2.45 -5.76 -26.20
N SER A 177 2.50 -5.18 -25.00
CA SER A 177 3.08 -3.86 -24.77
C SER A 177 4.42 -3.96 -24.05
N ASN A 178 5.44 -3.29 -24.54
CA ASN A 178 6.78 -3.22 -23.96
C ASN A 178 6.75 -2.54 -22.57
N GLY A 179 6.34 -3.31 -21.53
CA GLY A 179 6.37 -2.86 -20.14
C GLY A 179 5.25 -1.90 -19.69
N LYS A 180 4.20 -1.71 -20.51
CA LYS A 180 3.00 -0.99 -20.06
C LYS A 180 2.18 -1.86 -19.13
N THR A 181 1.54 -1.23 -18.18
CA THR A 181 0.70 -1.90 -17.17
C THR A 181 -0.78 -1.67 -17.46
N LYS A 182 -1.57 -2.74 -17.39
CA LYS A 182 -3.01 -2.70 -17.36
C LYS A 182 -3.47 -2.55 -15.91
N VAL A 183 -4.38 -1.62 -15.65
CA VAL A 183 -4.92 -1.36 -14.30
C VAL A 183 -6.42 -1.59 -14.32
N THR A 184 -6.89 -2.57 -13.55
CA THR A 184 -8.31 -2.97 -13.49
C THR A 184 -8.77 -2.95 -12.04
N GLN A 185 -9.90 -2.30 -11.75
CA GLN A 185 -10.48 -2.32 -10.40
C GLN A 185 -10.90 -3.75 -10.04
N ILE A 186 -10.51 -4.20 -8.84
CA ILE A 186 -10.97 -5.47 -8.28
C ILE A 186 -12.35 -5.24 -7.67
N GLY A 187 -13.35 -5.81 -8.30
CA GLY A 187 -14.75 -5.66 -7.92
C GLY A 187 -15.59 -6.78 -8.49
N ASP A 188 -16.89 -6.59 -8.62
CA ASP A 188 -17.88 -7.62 -8.98
C ASP A 188 -17.56 -8.36 -10.29
N LEU A 189 -16.89 -7.71 -11.23
CA LEU A 189 -16.52 -8.34 -12.51
C LEU A 189 -15.26 -9.19 -12.42
N LEU A 190 -14.26 -8.74 -11.66
CA LEU A 190 -12.96 -9.41 -11.58
C LEU A 190 -12.88 -10.42 -10.42
N MET A 191 -13.63 -10.21 -9.34
CA MET A 191 -13.58 -11.09 -8.17
C MET A 191 -13.93 -12.55 -8.49
N PRO A 192 -14.98 -12.87 -9.30
CA PRO A 192 -15.26 -14.24 -9.68
C PRO A 192 -14.11 -14.90 -10.46
N GLU A 193 -13.44 -14.15 -11.34
CA GLU A 193 -12.29 -14.62 -12.10
C GLU A 193 -11.10 -14.94 -11.19
N LEU A 194 -10.80 -14.05 -10.23
CA LEU A 194 -9.70 -14.22 -9.28
C LEU A 194 -9.92 -15.39 -8.33
N LEU A 195 -11.14 -15.57 -7.83
CA LEU A 195 -11.48 -16.64 -6.89
C LEU A 195 -11.68 -17.99 -7.58
N GLY A 196 -12.02 -18.01 -8.87
CA GLY A 196 -12.22 -19.25 -9.62
C GLY A 196 -13.26 -20.18 -8.95
N ASN A 197 -12.82 -21.36 -8.54
CA ASN A 197 -13.69 -22.37 -7.92
C ASN A 197 -13.97 -22.16 -6.42
N GLN A 198 -13.48 -21.10 -5.81
CA GLN A 198 -13.66 -20.82 -4.36
C GLN A 198 -15.04 -20.19 -4.08
N LYS A 199 -16.12 -20.94 -4.32
CA LYS A 199 -17.51 -20.45 -4.24
C LYS A 199 -17.84 -19.83 -2.88
N ALA A 200 -17.41 -20.46 -1.77
CA ALA A 200 -17.68 -19.93 -0.42
C ALA A 200 -17.08 -18.53 -0.21
N LEU A 201 -15.90 -18.24 -0.76
CA LEU A 201 -15.30 -16.90 -0.67
C LEU A 201 -16.03 -15.90 -1.57
N LEU A 202 -16.52 -16.32 -2.72
CA LEU A 202 -17.32 -15.49 -3.59
C LEU A 202 -18.66 -15.12 -2.94
N GLU A 203 -19.32 -16.08 -2.29
CA GLU A 203 -20.53 -15.84 -1.49
C GLU A 203 -20.25 -14.87 -0.33
N LYS A 204 -19.15 -15.07 0.40
CA LYS A 204 -18.69 -14.15 1.46
C LYS A 204 -18.47 -12.74 0.94
N TYR A 205 -17.83 -12.58 -0.24
CA TYR A 205 -17.64 -11.30 -0.89
C TYR A 205 -19.00 -10.62 -1.18
N HIS A 206 -19.96 -11.33 -1.75
CA HIS A 206 -21.28 -10.79 -2.07
C HIS A 206 -22.13 -10.49 -0.82
N ALA A 207 -21.97 -11.25 0.25
CA ALA A 207 -22.67 -11.06 1.52
C ALA A 207 -22.18 -9.83 2.31
N ALA A 208 -21.05 -9.23 1.95
CA ALA A 208 -20.46 -8.09 2.67
C ALA A 208 -21.27 -6.78 2.55
N GLY A 209 -22.48 -6.82 1.97
CA GLY A 209 -23.40 -5.69 1.91
C GLY A 209 -23.56 -5.10 0.49
N ASP A 210 -23.80 -3.79 0.41
CA ASP A 210 -23.99 -3.11 -0.85
C ASP A 210 -22.70 -3.09 -1.71
N LYS A 211 -22.85 -2.69 -2.96
CA LYS A 211 -21.72 -2.64 -3.92
C LYS A 211 -20.52 -1.84 -3.41
N ARG A 212 -20.75 -0.73 -2.72
CA ARG A 212 -19.69 0.11 -2.18
C ARG A 212 -18.94 -0.61 -1.08
N THR A 213 -19.66 -1.20 -0.13
CA THR A 213 -19.10 -1.93 1.00
C THR A 213 -18.29 -3.13 0.53
N ARG A 214 -18.84 -4.00 -0.34
CA ARG A 214 -18.13 -5.19 -0.79
C ARG A 214 -16.92 -4.89 -1.68
N GLN A 215 -16.93 -3.77 -2.41
CA GLN A 215 -15.79 -3.32 -3.24
C GLN A 215 -14.78 -2.45 -2.48
N SER A 216 -14.99 -2.14 -1.20
CA SER A 216 -14.01 -1.43 -0.40
C SER A 216 -12.70 -2.22 -0.33
N ALA A 217 -11.56 -1.53 -0.23
CA ALA A 217 -10.27 -2.18 -0.10
C ALA A 217 -10.24 -3.11 1.10
N MET A 218 -10.94 -2.77 2.16
CA MET A 218 -11.12 -3.56 3.36
C MET A 218 -11.64 -4.97 3.05
N ASN A 219 -12.79 -5.09 2.42
CA ASN A 219 -13.40 -6.38 2.09
C ASN A 219 -12.65 -7.14 1.00
N VAL A 220 -12.19 -6.43 -0.02
CA VAL A 220 -11.42 -7.03 -1.11
C VAL A 220 -10.14 -7.67 -0.58
N LEU A 221 -9.35 -6.95 0.23
CA LEU A 221 -8.11 -7.50 0.80
C LEU A 221 -8.38 -8.67 1.73
N ALA A 222 -9.45 -8.63 2.55
CA ALA A 222 -9.83 -9.73 3.41
C ALA A 222 -10.09 -11.03 2.61
N VAL A 223 -10.88 -10.92 1.54
CA VAL A 223 -11.19 -12.07 0.68
C VAL A 223 -9.96 -12.57 -0.08
N LEU A 224 -9.14 -11.66 -0.65
CA LEU A 224 -7.93 -12.04 -1.37
C LEU A 224 -6.88 -12.69 -0.45
N HIS A 225 -6.76 -12.23 0.79
CA HIS A 225 -5.86 -12.82 1.77
C HIS A 225 -6.32 -14.23 2.18
N GLU A 226 -7.62 -14.40 2.47
CA GLU A 226 -8.20 -15.72 2.81
C GLU A 226 -8.08 -16.70 1.63
N ALA A 227 -8.21 -16.21 0.41
CA ALA A 227 -7.97 -16.96 -0.82
C ALA A 227 -6.48 -17.26 -1.08
N LYS A 228 -5.55 -16.73 -0.26
CA LYS A 228 -4.08 -16.81 -0.43
C LYS A 228 -3.59 -16.23 -1.76
N LEU A 229 -4.31 -15.25 -2.30
CA LEU A 229 -3.98 -14.57 -3.55
C LEU A 229 -3.04 -13.37 -3.35
N ILE A 230 -2.94 -12.84 -2.13
CA ILE A 230 -2.01 -11.76 -1.75
C ILE A 230 -1.10 -12.20 -0.60
N LYS A 231 0.10 -11.62 -0.57
CA LYS A 231 1.12 -11.82 0.46
C LYS A 231 1.56 -10.46 0.98
#